data_d3900df250930804fcbe0c9b0d419c28
#
_entry.id   d3900df250930804fcbe0c9b0d419c28
#
_cell.length_a   1.000
_cell.length_b   1.000
_cell.length_c   1.000
_cell.angle_alpha   90.00
_cell.angle_beta   90.00
_cell.angle_gamma   90.00
#
_symmetry.space_group_name_H-M   'P 1'
#
loop_
_entity.id
_entity.type
_entity.pdbx_description
1 polymer ?
#
loop_
_entity_poly.entity_id
_entity_poly.type
_entity_poly.pdbx_seq_one_letter_code
_entity_poly.pdbx_strand_id
1 'polypeptide(L)'
;MGRLKRGLNKIIGIILGPLIDMIRFYSSRRPLIKGNRSRLKLGHRISLVNTIINVSSGDVEIGDDTIFGHNCILATGVHEFEGGMRKKLYHRKNFNKEVKEVPLIGYDIKIGSGCWISSNVTIIGGVTIGDNVIVAAGAVVAQNVPSSVVVGGVPARVIKKLLSTND
;
A
#
# COMPACT_ATOMS: atom_id res chain seq x y z
N MET A 1 35.86 16.72 -31.88
CA MET A 1 34.46 16.38 -31.58
C MET A 1 34.18 15.95 -30.13
N GLY A 2 35.12 15.30 -29.41
CA GLY A 2 34.90 14.79 -28.06
C GLY A 2 34.85 15.83 -26.91
N ARG A 3 35.53 16.98 -27.01
CA ARG A 3 35.52 18.03 -25.97
C ARG A 3 34.24 18.85 -25.97
N LEU A 4 33.68 19.13 -27.16
CA LEU A 4 32.42 19.89 -27.28
C LEU A 4 31.22 19.10 -26.74
N LYS A 5 31.15 17.78 -27.02
CA LYS A 5 30.12 16.87 -26.46
C LYS A 5 30.19 16.79 -24.96
N ARG A 6 31.40 16.73 -24.35
CA ARG A 6 31.58 16.71 -22.91
C ARG A 6 31.15 18.02 -22.24
N GLY A 7 31.45 19.17 -22.86
CA GLY A 7 31.01 20.48 -22.37
C GLY A 7 29.49 20.62 -22.43
N LEU A 8 28.87 20.21 -23.52
CA LEU A 8 27.41 20.24 -23.69
C LEU A 8 26.68 19.34 -22.69
N ASN A 9 27.14 18.11 -22.48
CA ASN A 9 26.56 17.19 -21.48
C ASN A 9 26.71 17.69 -20.05
N LYS A 10 27.81 18.41 -19.74
CA LYS A 10 28.00 19.04 -18.42
C LYS A 10 27.02 20.20 -18.20
N ILE A 11 26.81 21.03 -19.24
CA ILE A 11 25.83 22.14 -19.19
C ILE A 11 24.41 21.61 -19.08
N ILE A 12 24.05 20.58 -19.85
CA ILE A 12 22.76 19.90 -19.79
C ILE A 12 22.54 19.31 -18.39
N GLY A 13 23.54 18.67 -17.80
CA GLY A 13 23.47 18.13 -16.43
C GLY A 13 23.25 19.20 -15.36
N ILE A 14 23.91 20.37 -15.51
CA ILE A 14 23.77 21.50 -14.57
C ILE A 14 22.37 22.13 -14.67
N ILE A 15 21.83 22.27 -15.88
CA ILE A 15 20.52 22.91 -16.10
C ILE A 15 19.37 21.95 -15.84
N LEU A 16 19.45 20.72 -16.35
CA LEU A 16 18.36 19.75 -16.23
C LEU A 16 18.44 18.86 -14.99
N GLY A 17 19.62 18.75 -14.35
CA GLY A 17 19.80 17.96 -13.14
C GLY A 17 18.78 18.30 -12.04
N PRO A 18 18.69 19.57 -11.61
CA PRO A 18 17.73 19.99 -10.60
C PRO A 18 16.27 19.73 -11.01
N LEU A 19 15.93 19.89 -12.28
CA LEU A 19 14.60 19.61 -12.79
C LEU A 19 14.28 18.10 -12.77
N ILE A 20 15.25 17.27 -13.16
CA ILE A 20 15.13 15.81 -13.11
C ILE A 20 14.98 15.35 -11.65
N ASP A 21 15.75 15.90 -10.73
CA ASP A 21 15.68 15.58 -9.31
C ASP A 21 14.35 16.05 -8.70
N MET A 22 13.86 17.20 -9.09
CA MET A 22 12.54 17.68 -8.72
C MET A 22 11.43 16.76 -9.24
N ILE A 23 11.49 16.34 -10.50
CA ILE A 23 10.53 15.41 -11.11
C ILE A 23 10.58 14.05 -10.38
N ARG A 24 11.79 13.53 -10.10
CA ARG A 24 11.98 12.29 -9.33
C ARG A 24 11.39 12.41 -7.91
N PHE A 25 11.66 13.52 -7.23
CA PHE A 25 11.14 13.80 -5.90
C PHE A 25 9.61 13.85 -5.87
N TYR A 26 8.98 14.54 -6.83
CA TYR A 26 7.52 14.59 -6.92
C TYR A 26 6.90 13.28 -7.40
N SER A 27 7.54 12.56 -8.34
CA SER A 27 7.03 11.28 -8.82
C SER A 27 7.15 10.17 -7.78
N SER A 28 8.19 10.17 -6.95
CA SER A 28 8.37 9.18 -5.87
C SER A 28 7.38 9.36 -4.71
N ARG A 29 6.67 10.49 -4.64
CA ARG A 29 5.67 10.75 -3.59
C ARG A 29 4.26 10.32 -3.97
N ARG A 30 4.01 10.00 -5.25
CA ARG A 30 2.67 9.58 -5.69
C ARG A 30 2.43 8.11 -5.36
N PRO A 31 1.24 7.76 -4.87
CA PRO A 31 0.89 6.36 -4.68
C PRO A 31 0.82 5.63 -6.02
N LEU A 32 1.32 4.40 -6.06
CA LEU A 32 1.16 3.48 -7.19
C LEU A 32 -0.10 2.65 -7.00
N ILE A 33 -1.12 2.88 -7.82
CA ILE A 33 -2.38 2.14 -7.73
C ILE A 33 -2.39 1.08 -8.84
N LYS A 34 -2.53 -0.19 -8.43
CA LYS A 34 -2.70 -1.35 -9.32
C LYS A 34 -4.16 -1.81 -9.29
N GLY A 35 -4.77 -1.95 -10.45
CA GLY A 35 -6.16 -2.35 -10.62
C GLY A 35 -7.08 -1.18 -10.97
N ASN A 36 -8.38 -1.38 -10.85
CA ASN A 36 -9.36 -0.35 -11.17
C ASN A 36 -9.43 0.71 -10.07
N ARG A 37 -9.06 1.94 -10.39
CA ARG A 37 -9.04 3.07 -9.43
C ARG A 37 -10.40 3.38 -8.80
N SER A 38 -11.51 3.02 -9.41
CA SER A 38 -12.85 3.23 -8.83
C SER A 38 -13.08 2.42 -7.55
N ARG A 39 -12.22 1.43 -7.30
CA ARG A 39 -12.22 0.60 -6.08
C ARG A 39 -11.42 1.20 -4.93
N LEU A 40 -10.80 2.36 -5.13
CA LEU A 40 -10.11 3.12 -4.08
C LEU A 40 -10.97 4.31 -3.68
N LYS A 41 -11.45 4.31 -2.45
CA LYS A 41 -12.20 5.40 -1.84
C LYS A 41 -11.34 6.07 -0.79
N LEU A 42 -11.17 7.36 -0.91
CA LEU A 42 -10.36 8.19 -0.02
C LEU A 42 -11.23 9.26 0.61
N GLY A 43 -11.13 9.40 1.90
CA GLY A 43 -11.69 10.52 2.66
C GLY A 43 -10.91 11.81 2.44
N HIS A 44 -11.06 12.76 3.33
CA HIS A 44 -10.40 14.06 3.29
C HIS A 44 -9.06 14.07 4.04
N ARG A 45 -8.14 14.95 3.63
CA ARG A 45 -6.85 15.19 4.29
C ARG A 45 -5.99 13.93 4.48
N ILE A 46 -5.95 13.08 3.45
CA ILE A 46 -5.14 11.86 3.43
C ILE A 46 -3.77 12.14 2.82
N SER A 47 -2.72 11.65 3.44
CA SER A 47 -1.36 11.67 2.89
C SER A 47 -0.90 10.27 2.55
N LEU A 48 -0.64 10.01 1.27
CA LEU A 48 -0.13 8.73 0.74
C LEU A 48 1.23 8.98 0.10
N VAL A 49 2.30 8.74 0.83
CA VAL A 49 3.66 8.97 0.33
C VAL A 49 4.26 7.66 -0.15
N ASN A 50 4.52 7.54 -1.47
CA ASN A 50 5.14 6.36 -2.08
C ASN A 50 4.47 5.04 -1.63
N THR A 51 3.14 5.04 -1.55
CA THR A 51 2.35 3.89 -1.12
C THR A 51 1.92 3.07 -2.34
N ILE A 52 2.07 1.76 -2.28
CA ILE A 52 1.55 0.84 -3.29
C ILE A 52 0.18 0.36 -2.84
N ILE A 53 -0.85 0.58 -3.66
CA ILE A 53 -2.21 0.15 -3.38
C ILE A 53 -2.66 -0.79 -4.50
N ASN A 54 -2.87 -2.05 -4.16
CA ASN A 54 -3.39 -3.06 -5.08
C ASN A 54 -4.87 -3.32 -4.77
N VAL A 55 -5.74 -2.98 -5.71
CA VAL A 55 -7.20 -3.16 -5.62
C VAL A 55 -7.71 -4.30 -6.53
N SER A 56 -6.88 -5.31 -6.79
CA SER A 56 -7.24 -6.41 -7.71
C SER A 56 -8.32 -7.33 -7.15
N SER A 57 -8.34 -7.58 -5.83
CA SER A 57 -9.22 -8.58 -5.19
C SER A 57 -10.13 -8.01 -4.10
N GLY A 58 -10.17 -6.69 -3.94
CA GLY A 58 -10.99 -6.02 -2.93
C GLY A 58 -10.97 -4.52 -3.15
N ASP A 59 -11.90 -3.84 -2.50
CA ASP A 59 -11.93 -2.39 -2.41
C ASP A 59 -10.98 -1.91 -1.30
N VAL A 60 -10.47 -0.69 -1.44
CA VAL A 60 -9.69 -0.04 -0.40
C VAL A 60 -10.40 1.25 -0.01
N GLU A 61 -10.76 1.36 1.26
CA GLU A 61 -11.38 2.55 1.83
C GLU A 61 -10.47 3.11 2.93
N ILE A 62 -10.21 4.42 2.89
CA ILE A 62 -9.38 5.12 3.87
C ILE A 62 -10.15 6.32 4.38
N GLY A 63 -10.36 6.37 5.68
CA GLY A 63 -11.08 7.44 6.38
C GLY A 63 -10.29 8.74 6.46
N ASP A 64 -10.98 9.80 6.89
CA ASP A 64 -10.44 11.16 6.99
C ASP A 64 -9.21 11.26 7.90
N ASP A 65 -8.35 12.24 7.65
CA ASP A 65 -7.19 12.58 8.50
C ASP A 65 -6.19 11.43 8.72
N THR A 66 -6.22 10.42 7.85
CA THR A 66 -5.31 9.28 7.94
C THR A 66 -4.04 9.56 7.14
N ILE A 67 -2.90 9.39 7.79
CA ILE A 67 -1.58 9.65 7.21
C ILE A 67 -0.74 8.39 7.10
N PHE A 68 0.00 8.28 6.00
CA PHE A 68 0.91 7.18 5.73
C PHE A 68 2.35 7.70 5.70
N GLY A 69 3.23 6.93 6.30
CA GLY A 69 4.67 7.04 6.08
C GLY A 69 5.06 6.53 4.70
N HIS A 70 6.37 6.44 4.45
CA HIS A 70 6.91 6.03 3.16
C HIS A 70 6.81 4.51 2.94
N ASN A 71 6.69 4.10 1.68
CA ASN A 71 6.80 2.71 1.23
C ASN A 71 5.79 1.76 1.86
N CYS A 72 4.58 2.20 2.15
CA CYS A 72 3.52 1.34 2.62
C CYS A 72 2.92 0.51 1.47
N ILE A 73 2.40 -0.66 1.79
CA ILE A 73 1.77 -1.57 0.84
C ILE A 73 0.38 -1.96 1.36
N LEU A 74 -0.66 -1.68 0.56
CA LEU A 74 -2.01 -2.17 0.75
C LEU A 74 -2.27 -3.22 -0.34
N ALA A 75 -2.38 -4.49 0.03
CA ALA A 75 -2.43 -5.60 -0.91
C ALA A 75 -3.72 -6.40 -0.79
N THR A 76 -4.74 -6.03 -1.58
CA THR A 76 -5.95 -6.87 -1.71
C THR A 76 -5.69 -8.07 -2.62
N GLY A 77 -4.71 -7.96 -3.54
CA GLY A 77 -4.40 -9.02 -4.50
C GLY A 77 -3.85 -10.28 -3.83
N VAL A 78 -4.53 -11.38 -4.04
CA VAL A 78 -4.16 -12.70 -3.53
C VAL A 78 -4.29 -13.73 -4.65
N HIS A 79 -3.53 -14.82 -4.56
CA HIS A 79 -3.68 -15.98 -5.44
C HIS A 79 -4.32 -17.12 -4.68
N GLU A 80 -5.35 -17.72 -5.26
CA GLU A 80 -6.01 -18.90 -4.69
C GLU A 80 -5.16 -20.15 -4.91
N PHE A 81 -5.25 -21.06 -3.95
CA PHE A 81 -4.60 -22.37 -3.97
C PHE A 81 -5.64 -23.48 -3.97
N GLU A 82 -5.33 -24.54 -4.68
CA GLU A 82 -6.14 -25.75 -4.77
C GLU A 82 -5.21 -26.95 -4.96
N GLY A 83 -5.43 -28.04 -4.24
CA GLY A 83 -4.57 -29.23 -4.33
C GLY A 83 -3.09 -28.95 -4.02
N GLY A 84 -2.80 -28.04 -3.09
CA GLY A 84 -1.44 -27.69 -2.67
C GLY A 84 -0.64 -26.83 -3.65
N MET A 85 -1.26 -26.34 -4.72
CA MET A 85 -0.61 -25.44 -5.68
C MET A 85 -1.53 -24.28 -6.07
N ARG A 86 -1.00 -23.25 -6.73
CA ARG A 86 -1.83 -22.15 -7.22
C ARG A 86 -2.93 -22.68 -8.13
N LYS A 87 -4.16 -22.22 -7.93
CA LYS A 87 -5.37 -22.70 -8.60
C LYS A 87 -5.23 -22.77 -10.14
N LYS A 88 -4.66 -21.75 -10.76
CA LYS A 88 -4.38 -21.75 -12.20
C LYS A 88 -3.45 -22.89 -12.62
N LEU A 89 -2.41 -23.17 -11.85
CA LEU A 89 -1.47 -24.26 -12.13
C LEU A 89 -2.11 -25.63 -11.90
N TYR A 90 -2.92 -25.77 -10.85
CA TYR A 90 -3.66 -26.98 -10.53
C TYR A 90 -4.59 -27.37 -11.68
N HIS A 91 -5.44 -26.46 -12.14
CA HIS A 91 -6.37 -26.72 -13.23
C HIS A 91 -5.68 -26.95 -14.56
N ARG A 92 -4.61 -26.22 -14.87
CA ARG A 92 -3.81 -26.46 -16.07
C ARG A 92 -3.19 -27.84 -16.09
N LYS A 93 -2.69 -28.32 -14.93
CA LYS A 93 -2.04 -29.63 -14.79
C LYS A 93 -3.05 -30.78 -14.87
N ASN A 94 -4.18 -30.64 -14.19
CA ASN A 94 -5.12 -31.74 -13.98
C ASN A 94 -6.28 -31.75 -14.98
N PHE A 95 -6.72 -30.59 -15.45
CA PHE A 95 -7.94 -30.45 -16.25
C PHE A 95 -7.70 -29.75 -17.60
N ASN A 96 -6.48 -29.38 -17.89
CA ASN A 96 -6.11 -28.59 -19.08
C ASN A 96 -7.02 -27.36 -19.32
N LYS A 97 -7.47 -26.75 -18.22
CA LYS A 97 -8.40 -25.62 -18.21
C LYS A 97 -7.70 -24.38 -17.66
N GLU A 98 -7.91 -23.27 -18.33
CA GLU A 98 -7.48 -21.97 -17.80
C GLU A 98 -8.55 -21.40 -16.87
N VAL A 99 -8.16 -21.07 -15.63
CA VAL A 99 -9.05 -20.46 -14.63
C VAL A 99 -8.43 -19.19 -14.06
N LYS A 100 -9.28 -18.29 -13.60
CA LYS A 100 -8.84 -17.15 -12.81
C LYS A 100 -8.45 -17.62 -11.42
N GLU A 101 -7.24 -17.31 -10.99
CA GLU A 101 -6.74 -17.64 -9.65
C GLU A 101 -6.69 -16.41 -8.71
N VAL A 102 -6.98 -15.23 -9.26
CA VAL A 102 -7.06 -13.98 -8.48
C VAL A 102 -8.53 -13.64 -8.32
N PRO A 103 -9.08 -13.75 -7.11
CA PRO A 103 -10.47 -13.40 -6.85
C PRO A 103 -10.67 -11.89 -7.06
N LEU A 104 -11.86 -11.49 -7.50
CA LEU A 104 -12.18 -10.08 -7.75
C LEU A 104 -12.74 -9.37 -6.53
N ILE A 105 -13.20 -10.10 -5.52
CA ILE A 105 -13.85 -9.60 -4.31
C ILE A 105 -13.43 -10.41 -3.09
N GLY A 106 -13.77 -9.92 -1.89
CA GLY A 106 -13.60 -10.66 -0.64
C GLY A 106 -12.32 -10.31 0.12
N TYR A 107 -11.49 -9.43 -0.41
CA TYR A 107 -10.23 -9.02 0.22
C TYR A 107 -10.16 -7.50 0.42
N ASP A 108 -11.27 -6.90 0.84
CA ASP A 108 -11.36 -5.47 1.08
C ASP A 108 -10.43 -5.05 2.22
N ILE A 109 -9.86 -3.85 2.09
CA ILE A 109 -9.12 -3.20 3.16
C ILE A 109 -9.89 -1.94 3.56
N LYS A 110 -10.22 -1.84 4.85
CA LYS A 110 -10.85 -0.64 5.42
C LYS A 110 -9.96 -0.06 6.49
N ILE A 111 -9.69 1.23 6.40
CA ILE A 111 -8.89 1.96 7.38
C ILE A 111 -9.73 3.14 7.85
N GLY A 112 -9.94 3.23 9.14
CA GLY A 112 -10.71 4.29 9.77
C GLY A 112 -10.05 5.67 9.66
N SER A 113 -10.64 6.63 10.34
CA SER A 113 -10.19 8.02 10.38
C SER A 113 -9.15 8.25 11.46
N GLY A 114 -8.30 9.28 11.29
CA GLY A 114 -7.31 9.70 12.27
C GLY A 114 -6.17 8.69 12.48
N CYS A 115 -5.94 7.78 11.55
CA CYS A 115 -4.91 6.76 11.69
C CYS A 115 -3.53 7.29 11.29
N TRP A 116 -2.51 6.78 11.97
CA TRP A 116 -1.12 6.95 11.58
C TRP A 116 -0.52 5.60 11.19
N ILE A 117 -0.37 5.38 9.91
CA ILE A 117 0.29 4.21 9.33
C ILE A 117 1.76 4.59 9.10
N SER A 118 2.66 4.09 9.94
CA SER A 118 4.08 4.43 9.85
C SER A 118 4.74 3.84 8.60
N SER A 119 6.02 4.15 8.37
CA SER A 119 6.73 3.71 7.15
C SER A 119 6.91 2.19 7.05
N ASN A 120 6.96 1.68 5.83
CA ASN A 120 7.18 0.26 5.51
C ASN A 120 6.12 -0.69 6.10
N VAL A 121 4.90 -0.21 6.34
CA VAL A 121 3.79 -1.04 6.80
C VAL A 121 3.17 -1.77 5.62
N THR A 122 2.87 -3.06 5.83
CA THR A 122 2.09 -3.87 4.88
C THR A 122 0.73 -4.21 5.49
N ILE A 123 -0.35 -3.92 4.77
CA ILE A 123 -1.72 -4.29 5.13
C ILE A 123 -2.22 -5.27 4.09
N ILE A 124 -2.59 -6.47 4.51
CA ILE A 124 -3.11 -7.50 3.60
C ILE A 124 -4.63 -7.42 3.46
N GLY A 125 -5.15 -7.98 2.38
CA GLY A 125 -6.58 -7.99 2.08
C GLY A 125 -7.42 -8.71 3.14
N GLY A 126 -8.66 -8.25 3.31
CA GLY A 126 -9.60 -8.75 4.30
C GLY A 126 -9.46 -8.10 5.69
N VAL A 127 -8.67 -7.01 5.81
CA VAL A 127 -8.40 -6.36 7.10
C VAL A 127 -9.20 -5.08 7.25
N THR A 128 -9.79 -4.89 8.43
CA THR A 128 -10.36 -3.63 8.89
C THR A 128 -9.52 -3.08 10.03
N ILE A 129 -9.07 -1.84 9.90
CA ILE A 129 -8.41 -1.04 10.94
C ILE A 129 -9.40 0.03 11.40
N GLY A 130 -9.67 0.08 12.70
CA GLY A 130 -10.58 1.08 13.29
C GLY A 130 -10.00 2.50 13.28
N ASP A 131 -10.70 3.42 13.92
CA ASP A 131 -10.30 4.82 14.00
C ASP A 131 -9.17 5.05 15.03
N ASN A 132 -8.40 6.12 14.83
CA ASN A 132 -7.35 6.55 15.76
C ASN A 132 -6.34 5.44 16.09
N VAL A 133 -5.93 4.67 15.08
CA VAL A 133 -4.94 3.59 15.23
C VAL A 133 -3.57 4.08 14.80
N ILE A 134 -2.55 3.71 15.57
CA ILE A 134 -1.15 3.87 15.18
C ILE A 134 -0.60 2.50 14.81
N VAL A 135 -0.14 2.35 13.57
CA VAL A 135 0.56 1.15 13.10
C VAL A 135 2.05 1.45 13.06
N ALA A 136 2.83 0.76 13.88
CA ALA A 136 4.27 0.95 13.98
C ALA A 136 5.00 0.59 12.69
N ALA A 137 6.15 1.24 12.45
CA ALA A 137 6.95 1.03 11.24
C ALA A 137 7.34 -0.45 11.05
N GLY A 138 7.31 -0.91 9.80
CA GLY A 138 7.66 -2.29 9.42
C GLY A 138 6.62 -3.34 9.83
N ALA A 139 5.47 -2.96 10.35
CA ALA A 139 4.44 -3.92 10.77
C ALA A 139 3.74 -4.57 9.56
N VAL A 140 3.32 -5.84 9.73
CA VAL A 140 2.44 -6.55 8.79
C VAL A 140 1.09 -6.78 9.44
N VAL A 141 0.08 -6.03 9.00
CA VAL A 141 -1.29 -6.11 9.52
C VAL A 141 -2.04 -7.18 8.73
N ALA A 142 -2.29 -8.30 9.39
CA ALA A 142 -2.92 -9.49 8.83
C ALA A 142 -4.24 -9.87 9.54
N GLN A 143 -4.71 -9.04 10.47
CA GLN A 143 -5.94 -9.23 11.24
C GLN A 143 -6.58 -7.89 11.52
N ASN A 144 -7.89 -7.90 11.81
CA ASN A 144 -8.59 -6.68 12.17
C ASN A 144 -7.99 -6.03 13.42
N VAL A 145 -7.95 -4.70 13.40
CA VAL A 145 -7.40 -3.86 14.48
C VAL A 145 -8.52 -3.01 15.05
N PRO A 146 -8.79 -3.08 16.36
CA PRO A 146 -9.80 -2.22 16.98
C PRO A 146 -9.34 -0.76 17.01
N SER A 147 -10.28 0.16 17.22
CA SER A 147 -9.98 1.58 17.33
C SER A 147 -9.12 1.91 18.56
N SER A 148 -8.42 3.05 18.50
CA SER A 148 -7.69 3.65 19.62
C SER A 148 -6.60 2.75 20.22
N VAL A 149 -5.82 2.10 19.37
CA VAL A 149 -4.68 1.28 19.77
C VAL A 149 -3.41 1.59 19.00
N VAL A 150 -2.29 1.16 19.56
CA VAL A 150 -1.00 1.04 18.87
C VAL A 150 -0.78 -0.42 18.56
N VAL A 151 -0.49 -0.74 17.29
CA VAL A 151 -0.15 -2.11 16.86
C VAL A 151 1.23 -2.12 16.20
N GLY A 152 1.91 -3.27 16.25
CA GLY A 152 3.21 -3.44 15.61
C GLY A 152 3.65 -4.90 15.56
N GLY A 153 4.72 -5.16 14.80
CA GLY A 153 5.30 -6.49 14.62
C GLY A 153 4.84 -7.22 13.35
N VAL A 154 5.35 -8.44 13.16
CA VAL A 154 5.07 -9.33 12.04
C VAL A 154 4.73 -10.72 12.58
N PRO A 155 3.45 -11.11 12.56
CA PRO A 155 2.26 -10.30 12.29
C PRO A 155 2.01 -9.24 13.40
N ALA A 156 1.36 -8.14 13.04
CA ALA A 156 1.06 -7.05 13.96
C ALA A 156 0.16 -7.51 15.12
N ARG A 157 0.48 -7.04 16.33
CA ARG A 157 -0.30 -7.26 17.55
C ARG A 157 -0.50 -5.93 18.28
N VAL A 158 -1.54 -5.86 19.09
CA VAL A 158 -1.78 -4.70 19.95
C VAL A 158 -0.63 -4.58 20.96
N ILE A 159 0.03 -3.43 20.95
CA ILE A 159 1.11 -3.07 21.88
C ILE A 159 0.52 -2.36 23.10
N LYS A 160 -0.39 -1.42 22.86
CA LYS A 160 -1.08 -0.67 23.91
C LYS A 160 -2.36 -0.03 23.40
N LYS A 161 -3.24 0.33 24.31
CA LYS A 161 -4.39 1.22 24.05
C LYS A 161 -3.92 2.68 24.07
N LEU A 162 -4.53 3.50 23.23
CA LEU A 162 -4.40 4.96 23.33
C LEU A 162 -5.41 5.43 24.38
N LEU A 163 -4.96 6.31 25.26
CA LEU A 163 -5.83 6.94 26.26
C LEU A 163 -6.80 7.88 25.54
N SER A 164 -8.05 7.89 25.91
CA SER A 164 -8.99 8.95 25.53
C SER A 164 -8.54 10.24 26.23
N THR A 165 -8.59 11.36 25.53
CA THR A 165 -8.23 12.69 26.06
C THR A 165 -9.18 13.19 27.17
N ASN A 166 -10.05 12.31 27.68
CA ASN A 166 -11.07 12.64 28.70
C ASN A 166 -10.84 11.93 30.06
N ASP A 167 -9.62 11.42 30.31
CA ASP A 167 -9.19 10.91 31.61
C ASP A 167 -8.12 11.79 32.24
#